data_9a8e9401040bc118c7b340a4a75833e3
#
_entry.id   9a8e9401040bc118c7b340a4a75833e3
#
_cell.length_a   1.000
_cell.length_b   1.000
_cell.length_c   1.000
_cell.angle_alpha   90.00
_cell.angle_beta   90.00
_cell.angle_gamma   90.00
#
_symmetry.space_group_name_H-M   'P 1'
#
loop_
_entity.id
_entity.type
_entity.pdbx_description
1 polymer ?
#
loop_
_entity_poly.entity_id
_entity_poly.type
_entity_poly.pdbx_seq_one_letter_code
_entity_poly.pdbx_strand_id
1 'polypeptide(L)'
;MKVLVIYSHAYPETSKAGNTILEVFQATPGFEVRNLDALYPDLGKIDVVAEQQALLEADVIISQHPIFWFGVPAALKRWMEVVLQHGFAYGTDGDKLHGKKFIHSFTAASGADTYAGELGRALRAPIEASALYCGLEYLRAFPLYGQLALVNPNVAQEAKAHAEEVVAFVQSL
;
A
#
# COMPACT_ATOMS: atom_id res chain seq x y z
N MET A 1 -10.13 -13.80 -8.87
CA MET A 1 -9.86 -12.80 -7.82
C MET A 1 -9.05 -11.68 -8.44
N LYS A 2 -9.55 -10.45 -8.35
CA LYS A 2 -8.90 -9.23 -8.87
C LYS A 2 -8.22 -8.49 -7.71
N VAL A 3 -6.93 -8.25 -7.83
CA VAL A 3 -6.11 -7.60 -6.80
C VAL A 3 -5.72 -6.21 -7.27
N LEU A 4 -6.02 -5.20 -6.47
CA LEU A 4 -5.62 -3.82 -6.71
C LEU A 4 -4.47 -3.45 -5.78
N VAL A 5 -3.34 -3.05 -6.34
CA VAL A 5 -2.20 -2.53 -5.58
C VAL A 5 -2.16 -1.02 -5.72
N ILE A 6 -2.37 -0.30 -4.63
CA ILE A 6 -2.15 1.15 -4.53
C ILE A 6 -0.70 1.34 -4.09
N TYR A 7 0.14 1.69 -5.05
CA TYR A 7 1.58 1.89 -4.84
C TYR A 7 1.94 3.38 -4.84
N SER A 8 2.78 3.79 -3.89
CA SER A 8 3.33 5.14 -3.86
C SER A 8 4.75 5.14 -3.34
N HIS A 9 5.64 5.89 -3.98
CA HIS A 9 7.02 6.13 -3.54
C HIS A 9 7.52 7.48 -4.04
N ALA A 10 7.80 8.42 -3.12
CA ALA A 10 8.18 9.80 -3.47
C ALA A 10 9.54 9.92 -4.17
N TYR A 11 10.39 8.88 -4.11
CA TYR A 11 11.73 8.86 -4.71
C TYR A 11 11.95 7.56 -5.50
N PRO A 12 11.18 7.32 -6.59
CA PRO A 12 11.24 6.05 -7.30
C PRO A 12 12.61 5.77 -7.93
N GLU A 13 13.37 6.81 -8.33
CA GLU A 13 14.68 6.66 -8.99
C GLU A 13 15.73 6.01 -8.07
N THR A 14 15.59 6.17 -6.76
CA THR A 14 16.53 5.67 -5.77
C THR A 14 16.00 4.49 -4.95
N SER A 15 14.74 4.13 -5.15
CA SER A 15 14.07 3.08 -4.39
C SER A 15 14.37 1.69 -4.91
N LYS A 16 15.41 1.04 -4.38
CA LYS A 16 15.72 -0.32 -4.76
C LYS A 16 14.65 -1.33 -4.30
N ALA A 17 14.22 -1.24 -3.04
CA ALA A 17 13.18 -2.12 -2.50
C ALA A 17 11.83 -1.89 -3.20
N GLY A 18 11.39 -0.64 -3.28
CA GLY A 18 10.10 -0.30 -3.89
C GLY A 18 9.98 -0.74 -5.34
N ASN A 19 11.02 -0.51 -6.14
CA ASN A 19 11.03 -0.92 -7.56
C ASN A 19 11.00 -2.44 -7.71
N THR A 20 11.77 -3.18 -6.90
CA THR A 20 11.75 -4.65 -6.92
C THR A 20 10.37 -5.22 -6.55
N ILE A 21 9.71 -4.67 -5.52
CA ILE A 21 8.36 -5.08 -5.13
C ILE A 21 7.36 -4.76 -6.26
N LEU A 22 7.46 -3.56 -6.84
CA LEU A 22 6.61 -3.12 -7.93
C LEU A 22 6.70 -4.04 -9.15
N GLU A 23 7.92 -4.43 -9.54
CA GLU A 23 8.17 -5.38 -10.65
C GLU A 23 7.49 -6.74 -10.41
N VAL A 24 7.59 -7.29 -9.21
CA VAL A 24 6.93 -8.56 -8.86
C VAL A 24 5.42 -8.45 -8.98
N PHE A 25 4.82 -7.39 -8.41
CA PHE A 25 3.37 -7.21 -8.47
C PHE A 25 2.87 -6.99 -9.89
N GLN A 26 3.58 -6.19 -10.71
CA GLN A 26 3.24 -5.97 -12.11
C GLN A 26 3.35 -7.23 -12.97
N ALA A 27 4.26 -8.13 -12.63
CA ALA A 27 4.44 -9.41 -13.32
C ALA A 27 3.43 -10.50 -12.87
N THR A 28 2.68 -10.26 -11.78
CA THR A 28 1.76 -11.26 -11.22
C THR A 28 0.39 -11.18 -11.89
N PRO A 29 -0.10 -12.26 -12.53
CA PRO A 29 -1.43 -12.28 -13.14
C PRO A 29 -2.54 -11.97 -12.12
N GLY A 30 -3.49 -11.11 -12.50
CA GLY A 30 -4.62 -10.70 -11.67
C GLY A 30 -4.32 -9.53 -10.73
N PHE A 31 -3.08 -9.01 -10.74
CA PHE A 31 -2.69 -7.81 -10.00
C PHE A 31 -2.73 -6.59 -10.93
N GLU A 32 -3.55 -5.61 -10.59
CA GLU A 32 -3.57 -4.29 -11.20
C GLU A 32 -2.81 -3.33 -10.29
N VAL A 33 -1.77 -2.67 -10.80
CA VAL A 33 -0.95 -1.75 -10.01
C VAL A 33 -1.26 -0.31 -10.40
N ARG A 34 -1.71 0.48 -9.42
CA ARG A 34 -1.88 1.93 -9.52
C ARG A 34 -0.66 2.60 -8.88
N ASN A 35 0.35 2.93 -9.69
CA ASN A 35 1.51 3.69 -9.22
C ASN A 35 1.14 5.17 -9.18
N LEU A 36 0.78 5.67 -7.99
CA LEU A 36 0.20 7.00 -7.82
C LEU A 36 1.15 8.12 -8.22
N ASP A 37 2.45 7.99 -7.92
CA ASP A 37 3.44 9.03 -8.26
C ASP A 37 3.67 9.12 -9.77
N ALA A 38 3.54 8.01 -10.49
CA ALA A 38 3.63 7.99 -11.96
C ALA A 38 2.33 8.44 -12.64
N LEU A 39 1.17 8.03 -12.10
CA LEU A 39 -0.14 8.39 -12.66
C LEU A 39 -0.49 9.86 -12.41
N TYR A 40 -0.09 10.40 -11.25
CA TYR A 40 -0.49 11.72 -10.78
C TYR A 40 0.71 12.56 -10.33
N PRO A 41 1.59 12.97 -11.26
CA PRO A 41 2.70 13.87 -10.94
C PRO A 41 2.21 15.23 -10.41
N ASP A 42 1.00 15.63 -10.77
CA ASP A 42 0.25 16.73 -10.16
C ASP A 42 -0.86 16.15 -9.25
N LEU A 43 -0.63 16.15 -7.96
CA LEU A 43 -1.56 15.62 -6.96
C LEU A 43 -2.90 16.37 -6.88
N GLY A 44 -3.01 17.54 -7.53
CA GLY A 44 -4.28 18.26 -7.71
C GLY A 44 -5.19 17.65 -8.77
N LYS A 45 -4.66 16.72 -9.60
CA LYS A 45 -5.35 16.12 -10.75
C LYS A 45 -5.60 14.62 -10.61
N ILE A 46 -5.72 14.11 -9.39
CA ILE A 46 -6.11 12.71 -9.18
C ILE A 46 -7.49 12.48 -9.78
N ASP A 47 -7.59 11.51 -10.69
CA ASP A 47 -8.88 11.09 -11.27
C ASP A 47 -9.65 10.21 -10.27
N VAL A 48 -10.44 10.88 -9.46
CA VAL A 48 -11.22 10.24 -8.38
C VAL A 48 -12.15 9.16 -8.92
N VAL A 49 -12.77 9.39 -10.07
CA VAL A 49 -13.73 8.45 -10.66
C VAL A 49 -13.00 7.17 -11.10
N ALA A 50 -11.86 7.31 -11.76
CA ALA A 50 -11.06 6.16 -12.18
C ALA A 50 -10.52 5.37 -10.97
N GLU A 51 -10.09 6.04 -9.90
CA GLU A 51 -9.59 5.38 -8.69
C GLU A 51 -10.72 4.66 -7.92
N GLN A 52 -11.89 5.30 -7.80
CA GLN A 52 -13.06 4.67 -7.19
C GLN A 52 -13.54 3.46 -8.00
N GLN A 53 -13.52 3.54 -9.33
CA GLN A 53 -13.87 2.40 -10.18
C GLN A 53 -12.89 1.23 -9.98
N ALA A 54 -11.59 1.49 -9.92
CA ALA A 54 -10.59 0.45 -9.64
C ALA A 54 -10.83 -0.22 -8.27
N LEU A 55 -11.17 0.57 -7.24
CA LEU A 55 -11.54 0.05 -5.92
C LEU A 55 -12.80 -0.83 -5.96
N LEU A 56 -13.83 -0.43 -6.73
CA LEU A 56 -15.08 -1.20 -6.87
C LEU A 56 -14.84 -2.56 -7.49
N GLU A 57 -13.95 -2.64 -8.47
CA GLU A 57 -13.67 -3.88 -9.21
C GLU A 57 -12.76 -4.86 -8.45
N ALA A 58 -12.04 -4.39 -7.43
CA ALA A 58 -11.11 -5.22 -6.68
C ALA A 58 -11.82 -6.12 -5.66
N ASP A 59 -11.34 -7.36 -5.51
CA ASP A 59 -11.67 -8.26 -4.42
C ASP A 59 -10.72 -8.05 -3.22
N VAL A 60 -9.44 -7.78 -3.52
CA VAL A 60 -8.38 -7.52 -2.55
C VAL A 60 -7.67 -6.22 -2.89
N ILE A 61 -7.45 -5.38 -1.90
CA ILE A 61 -6.72 -4.11 -2.02
C ILE A 61 -5.43 -4.22 -1.22
N ILE A 62 -4.31 -3.90 -1.84
CA ILE A 62 -3.00 -3.84 -1.19
C ILE A 62 -2.54 -2.38 -1.20
N SER A 63 -2.24 -1.81 -0.03
CA SER A 63 -1.48 -0.56 0.07
C SER A 63 0.00 -0.90 0.17
N GLN A 64 0.81 -0.51 -0.82
CA GLN A 64 2.26 -0.73 -0.85
C GLN A 64 3.02 0.58 -0.89
N HIS A 65 3.82 0.87 0.14
CA HIS A 65 4.57 2.13 0.25
C HIS A 65 5.75 2.04 1.23
N PRO A 66 6.73 2.94 1.15
CA PRO A 66 7.71 3.13 2.22
C PRO A 66 7.11 3.93 3.37
N ILE A 67 7.72 3.81 4.54
CA ILE A 67 7.43 4.68 5.68
C ILE A 67 8.27 5.96 5.59
N PHE A 68 7.61 7.11 5.55
CA PHE A 68 8.22 8.41 5.69
C PHE A 68 7.67 9.11 6.94
N TRP A 69 8.55 9.43 7.89
CA TRP A 69 8.17 10.10 9.14
C TRP A 69 6.98 9.41 9.83
N PHE A 70 7.04 8.10 9.98
CA PHE A 70 5.99 7.24 10.59
C PHE A 70 4.64 7.26 9.85
N GLY A 71 4.60 7.77 8.65
CA GLY A 71 3.41 7.88 7.83
C GLY A 71 3.61 7.37 6.41
N VAL A 72 2.59 7.58 5.59
CA VAL A 72 2.59 7.23 4.17
C VAL A 72 3.19 8.37 3.33
N PRO A 73 3.64 8.11 2.08
CA PRO A 73 4.03 9.14 1.14
C PRO A 73 2.91 10.16 0.88
N ALA A 74 3.28 11.40 0.54
CA ALA A 74 2.33 12.49 0.31
C ALA A 74 1.29 12.16 -0.77
N ALA A 75 1.70 11.49 -1.85
CA ALA A 75 0.78 11.10 -2.92
C ALA A 75 -0.28 10.11 -2.42
N LEU A 76 0.11 9.09 -1.65
CA LEU A 76 -0.84 8.15 -1.07
C LEU A 76 -1.78 8.84 -0.06
N LYS A 77 -1.25 9.74 0.78
CA LYS A 77 -2.09 10.49 1.72
C LYS A 77 -3.11 11.36 0.98
N ARG A 78 -2.68 12.08 -0.06
CA ARG A 78 -3.57 12.88 -0.88
C ARG A 78 -4.62 12.03 -1.60
N TRP A 79 -4.20 10.89 -2.14
CA TRP A 79 -5.13 9.93 -2.76
C TRP A 79 -6.21 9.49 -1.75
N MET A 80 -5.85 9.10 -0.54
CA MET A 80 -6.82 8.72 0.51
C MET A 80 -7.82 9.85 0.78
N GLU A 81 -7.36 11.10 0.86
CA GLU A 81 -8.20 12.26 1.16
C GLU A 81 -9.23 12.57 0.07
N VAL A 82 -8.89 12.35 -1.20
CA VAL A 82 -9.78 12.73 -2.31
C VAL A 82 -10.57 11.56 -2.87
N VAL A 83 -10.10 10.32 -2.72
CA VAL A 83 -10.77 9.13 -3.27
C VAL A 83 -11.72 8.50 -2.25
N LEU A 84 -11.31 8.42 -0.96
CA LEU A 84 -12.14 7.84 0.10
C LEU A 84 -13.15 8.86 0.63
N GLN A 85 -14.13 9.21 -0.20
CA GLN A 85 -15.12 10.27 0.06
C GLN A 85 -16.30 9.78 0.88
N HIS A 86 -16.99 10.74 1.52
CA HIS A 86 -18.31 10.53 2.08
C HIS A 86 -19.30 10.09 0.98
N GLY A 87 -20.15 9.12 1.28
CA GLY A 87 -21.09 8.54 0.31
C GLY A 87 -20.46 7.49 -0.64
N PHE A 88 -19.13 7.30 -0.56
CA PHE A 88 -18.42 6.23 -1.27
C PHE A 88 -17.78 5.25 -0.28
N ALA A 89 -16.83 5.72 0.53
CA ALA A 89 -16.05 4.89 1.43
C ALA A 89 -16.57 4.91 2.88
N TYR A 90 -17.30 5.91 3.26
CA TYR A 90 -17.86 6.07 4.61
C TYR A 90 -19.10 6.99 4.62
N GLY A 91 -19.79 7.03 5.77
CA GLY A 91 -20.97 7.87 5.98
C GLY A 91 -22.24 7.31 5.33
N THR A 92 -23.24 8.17 5.14
CA THR A 92 -24.52 7.77 4.53
C THR A 92 -24.28 7.28 3.10
N ASP A 93 -24.75 6.07 2.78
CA ASP A 93 -24.57 5.37 1.49
C ASP A 93 -23.08 5.05 1.13
N GLY A 94 -22.15 5.28 2.07
CA GLY A 94 -20.72 5.07 1.90
C GLY A 94 -20.25 3.66 2.27
N ASP A 95 -20.85 2.64 1.65
CA ASP A 95 -20.63 1.22 1.90
C ASP A 95 -19.90 0.46 0.77
N LYS A 96 -19.39 1.18 -0.23
CA LYS A 96 -18.88 0.59 -1.48
C LYS A 96 -17.63 -0.29 -1.28
N LEU A 97 -16.93 -0.11 -0.16
CA LEU A 97 -15.73 -0.87 0.17
C LEU A 97 -15.98 -1.97 1.22
N HIS A 98 -17.20 -2.07 1.76
CA HIS A 98 -17.51 -3.02 2.82
C HIS A 98 -17.23 -4.47 2.42
N GLY A 99 -16.52 -5.18 3.28
CA GLY A 99 -16.16 -6.59 3.11
C GLY A 99 -15.07 -6.87 2.08
N LYS A 100 -14.53 -5.87 1.39
CA LYS A 100 -13.34 -6.07 0.56
C LYS A 100 -12.12 -6.29 1.44
N LYS A 101 -11.25 -7.21 1.05
CA LYS A 101 -10.04 -7.56 1.81
C LYS A 101 -8.97 -6.50 1.64
N PHE A 102 -8.30 -6.14 2.74
CA PHE A 102 -7.25 -5.14 2.73
C PHE A 102 -5.96 -5.64 3.36
N ILE A 103 -4.84 -5.42 2.68
CA ILE A 103 -3.49 -5.77 3.09
C ILE A 103 -2.64 -4.50 3.13
N HIS A 104 -1.90 -4.32 4.23
CA HIS A 104 -0.96 -3.22 4.40
C HIS A 104 0.48 -3.72 4.23
N SER A 105 1.09 -3.51 3.08
CA SER A 105 2.49 -3.84 2.79
C SER A 105 3.34 -2.57 2.81
N PHE A 106 4.45 -2.58 3.56
CA PHE A 106 5.31 -1.41 3.63
C PHE A 106 6.78 -1.74 3.86
N THR A 107 7.65 -0.82 3.43
CA THR A 107 9.09 -0.88 3.67
C THR A 107 9.53 0.20 4.66
N ALA A 108 10.55 -0.08 5.45
CA ALA A 108 11.15 0.89 6.37
C ALA A 108 12.68 0.80 6.34
N ALA A 109 13.36 1.95 6.43
CA ALA A 109 14.81 2.02 6.34
C ALA A 109 15.53 1.36 7.52
N SER A 110 15.05 1.60 8.75
CA SER A 110 15.65 1.03 9.96
C SER A 110 15.23 -0.42 10.17
N GLY A 111 16.03 -1.14 10.97
CA GLY A 111 15.76 -2.54 11.33
C GLY A 111 14.56 -2.70 12.28
N ALA A 112 14.08 -3.94 12.42
CA ALA A 112 12.90 -4.27 13.22
C ALA A 112 13.01 -3.82 14.69
N ASP A 113 14.20 -3.84 15.27
CA ASP A 113 14.43 -3.42 16.67
C ASP A 113 14.09 -1.94 16.91
N THR A 114 14.31 -1.07 15.89
CA THR A 114 13.93 0.35 15.95
C THR A 114 12.41 0.51 16.10
N TYR A 115 11.66 -0.40 15.51
CA TYR A 115 10.19 -0.33 15.48
C TYR A 115 9.52 -1.28 16.48
N ALA A 116 10.22 -1.63 17.57
CA ALA A 116 9.62 -2.39 18.65
C ALA A 116 8.56 -1.56 19.41
N GLY A 117 7.53 -2.22 19.92
CA GLY A 117 6.52 -1.61 20.78
C GLY A 117 5.67 -0.53 20.10
N GLU A 118 5.63 0.66 20.71
CA GLU A 118 4.75 1.76 20.26
C GLU A 118 5.12 2.33 18.90
N LEU A 119 6.43 2.41 18.57
CA LEU A 119 6.87 2.89 17.26
C LEU A 119 6.35 1.98 16.15
N GLY A 120 6.42 0.68 16.31
CA GLY A 120 5.87 -0.25 15.32
C GLY A 120 4.35 -0.21 15.22
N ARG A 121 3.65 0.10 16.32
CA ARG A 121 2.21 0.36 16.28
C ARG A 121 1.91 1.62 15.47
N ALA A 122 2.67 2.68 15.68
CA ALA A 122 2.50 3.95 14.96
C ALA A 122 2.62 3.80 13.43
N LEU A 123 3.40 2.84 12.93
CA LEU A 123 3.52 2.57 11.50
C LEU A 123 2.26 1.94 10.88
N ARG A 124 1.49 1.21 11.66
CA ARG A 124 0.36 0.40 11.18
C ARG A 124 -0.99 1.01 11.50
N ALA A 125 -1.15 1.52 12.72
CA ALA A 125 -2.45 1.95 13.25
C ALA A 125 -3.20 2.97 12.36
N PRO A 126 -2.57 3.98 11.74
CA PRO A 126 -3.30 4.93 10.90
C PRO A 126 -3.94 4.29 9.66
N ILE A 127 -3.24 3.36 9.01
CA ILE A 127 -3.77 2.67 7.81
C ILE A 127 -4.82 1.63 8.21
N GLU A 128 -4.57 0.87 9.28
CA GLU A 128 -5.53 -0.07 9.83
C GLU A 128 -6.83 0.64 10.23
N ALA A 129 -6.74 1.75 10.96
CA ALA A 129 -7.90 2.53 11.37
C ALA A 129 -8.67 3.08 10.15
N SER A 130 -7.98 3.56 9.12
CA SER A 130 -8.61 4.04 7.89
C SER A 130 -9.32 2.92 7.14
N ALA A 131 -8.71 1.75 7.02
CA ALA A 131 -9.31 0.59 6.37
C ALA A 131 -10.57 0.14 7.10
N LEU A 132 -10.49 -0.02 8.43
CA LEU A 132 -11.64 -0.41 9.26
C LEU A 132 -12.77 0.62 9.21
N TYR A 133 -12.45 1.92 9.22
CA TYR A 133 -13.43 2.99 9.13
C TYR A 133 -14.20 2.99 7.79
N CYS A 134 -13.55 2.54 6.72
CA CYS A 134 -14.16 2.33 5.41
C CYS A 134 -14.89 0.97 5.26
N GLY A 135 -15.01 0.19 6.33
CA GLY A 135 -15.65 -1.13 6.30
C GLY A 135 -14.87 -2.22 5.58
N LEU A 136 -13.57 -1.99 5.31
CA LEU A 136 -12.68 -2.99 4.74
C LEU A 136 -12.35 -4.09 5.76
N GLU A 137 -12.19 -5.31 5.30
CA GLU A 137 -11.66 -6.42 6.09
C GLU A 137 -10.13 -6.31 6.15
N TYR A 138 -9.59 -5.68 7.20
CA TYR A 138 -8.14 -5.58 7.39
C TYR A 138 -7.57 -6.94 7.79
N LEU A 139 -6.83 -7.58 6.89
CA LEU A 139 -6.29 -8.92 7.10
C LEU A 139 -5.01 -8.88 7.95
N ARG A 140 -3.99 -8.18 7.46
CA ARG A 140 -2.71 -8.03 8.17
C ARG A 140 -1.80 -6.99 7.54
N ALA A 141 -0.73 -6.64 8.29
CA ALA A 141 0.41 -5.93 7.77
C ALA A 141 1.53 -6.88 7.35
N PHE A 142 2.25 -6.50 6.29
CA PHE A 142 3.51 -7.09 5.83
C PHE A 142 4.60 -6.03 5.90
N PRO A 143 5.33 -5.93 7.02
CA PRO A 143 6.45 -5.00 7.16
C PRO A 143 7.73 -5.61 6.58
N LEU A 144 8.49 -4.81 5.82
CA LEU A 144 9.85 -5.11 5.41
C LEU A 144 10.80 -4.05 5.98
N TYR A 145 11.51 -4.40 7.02
CA TYR A 145 12.44 -3.52 7.75
C TYR A 145 13.87 -3.60 7.20
N GLY A 146 14.71 -2.60 7.54
CA GLY A 146 16.14 -2.61 7.20
C GLY A 146 16.45 -2.33 5.73
N GLN A 147 15.58 -1.61 5.03
CA GLN A 147 15.66 -1.43 3.57
C GLN A 147 16.46 -0.20 3.14
N LEU A 148 17.46 0.20 3.92
CA LEU A 148 18.39 1.26 3.53
C LEU A 148 19.52 0.67 2.64
N ALA A 149 19.43 0.88 1.33
CA ALA A 149 20.34 0.30 0.34
C ALA A 149 21.82 0.70 0.51
N LEU A 150 22.10 1.80 1.22
CA LEU A 150 23.46 2.23 1.54
C LEU A 150 24.19 1.28 2.51
N VAL A 151 23.44 0.54 3.34
CA VAL A 151 24.01 -0.35 4.37
C VAL A 151 23.56 -1.79 4.23
N ASN A 152 22.48 -2.05 3.50
CA ASN A 152 21.96 -3.39 3.24
C ASN A 152 22.22 -3.80 1.77
N PRO A 153 23.19 -4.68 1.49
CA PRO A 153 23.46 -5.13 0.12
C PRO A 153 22.36 -6.05 -0.44
N ASN A 154 21.52 -6.65 0.42
CA ASN A 154 20.54 -7.66 0.06
C ASN A 154 19.14 -7.08 -0.21
N VAL A 155 18.98 -5.75 -0.23
CA VAL A 155 17.68 -5.08 -0.38
C VAL A 155 16.84 -5.66 -1.52
N ALA A 156 17.41 -5.89 -2.70
CA ALA A 156 16.65 -6.42 -3.84
C ALA A 156 16.16 -7.86 -3.60
N GLN A 157 17.00 -8.72 -3.01
CA GLN A 157 16.62 -10.09 -2.70
C GLN A 157 15.54 -10.16 -1.63
N GLU A 158 15.67 -9.38 -0.57
CA GLU A 158 14.70 -9.31 0.52
C GLU A 158 13.37 -8.71 0.05
N ALA A 159 13.41 -7.66 -0.78
CA ALA A 159 12.23 -7.04 -1.36
C ALA A 159 11.48 -7.99 -2.29
N LYS A 160 12.20 -8.78 -3.09
CA LYS A 160 11.60 -9.81 -3.95
C LYS A 160 10.92 -10.89 -3.10
N ALA A 161 11.60 -11.44 -2.10
CA ALA A 161 11.03 -12.45 -1.21
C ALA A 161 9.79 -11.94 -0.47
N HIS A 162 9.83 -10.68 0.00
CA HIS A 162 8.69 -10.02 0.60
C HIS A 162 7.49 -9.91 -0.34
N ALA A 163 7.71 -9.47 -1.58
CA ALA A 163 6.63 -9.37 -2.57
C ALA A 163 6.04 -10.75 -2.91
N GLU A 164 6.89 -11.78 -3.04
CA GLU A 164 6.47 -13.16 -3.27
C GLU A 164 5.66 -13.71 -2.08
N GLU A 165 6.02 -13.36 -0.83
CA GLU A 165 5.23 -13.71 0.36
C GLU A 165 3.84 -13.07 0.33
N VAL A 166 3.75 -11.78 -0.03
CA VAL A 166 2.46 -11.08 -0.17
C VAL A 166 1.61 -11.74 -1.26
N VAL A 167 2.20 -12.05 -2.42
CA VAL A 167 1.50 -12.74 -3.53
C VAL A 167 0.99 -14.10 -3.09
N ALA A 168 1.84 -14.91 -2.44
CA ALA A 168 1.45 -16.24 -1.95
C ALA A 168 0.31 -16.17 -0.93
N PHE A 169 0.35 -15.19 -0.02
CA PHE A 169 -0.73 -14.96 0.93
C PHE A 169 -2.05 -14.63 0.22
N VAL A 170 -2.01 -13.70 -0.75
CA VAL A 170 -3.19 -13.32 -1.54
C VAL A 170 -3.77 -14.51 -2.29
N GLN A 171 -2.91 -15.36 -2.88
CA GLN A 171 -3.34 -16.55 -3.60
C GLN A 171 -3.96 -17.64 -2.70
N SER A 172 -3.73 -17.57 -1.38
CA SER A 172 -4.30 -18.49 -0.40
C SER A 172 -5.67 -18.04 0.15
N LEU A 173 -6.16 -16.85 -0.22
CA LEU A 173 -7.44 -16.27 0.22
C LEU A 173 -8.65 -16.82 -0.54
#